data_db751996b606b45781e0a407792255f2
#
_entry.id   db751996b606b45781e0a407792255f2
#
_cell.length_a   1.000
_cell.length_b   1.000
_cell.length_c   1.000
_cell.angle_alpha   90.00
_cell.angle_beta   90.00
_cell.angle_gamma   90.00
#
_symmetry.space_group_name_H-M   'P 1'
#
loop_
_entity.id
_entity.type
_entity.pdbx_description
1 polymer ?
#
loop_
_entity_poly.entity_id
_entity_poly.type
_entity_poly.pdbx_seq_one_letter_code
_entity_poly.pdbx_strand_id
1 'polypeptide(L)'
;MLIYNTTYQVDMNDARNFVIWVSECYIPEVEKNGKLKNPRLVRILTHQDPDSECFSLQWEVEDSATLHHWHTEQGMALNEEMMKV
;
A
#
# COMPACT_ATOMS: atom_id res chain seq x y z
N MET A 1 -4.44 0.05 18.92
CA MET A 1 -4.49 -0.18 17.47
C MET A 1 -3.92 1.00 16.72
N LEU A 2 -3.10 0.73 15.73
CA LEU A 2 -2.47 1.76 14.92
C LEU A 2 -2.93 1.64 13.47
N ILE A 3 -2.87 2.75 12.74
CA ILE A 3 -3.09 2.76 11.30
C ILE A 3 -1.74 2.98 10.62
N TYR A 4 -1.34 2.02 9.79
CA TYR A 4 -0.16 2.16 8.95
C TYR A 4 -0.62 2.68 7.58
N ASN A 5 -0.22 3.89 7.25
CA ASN A 5 -0.63 4.56 6.02
C ASN A 5 0.57 4.80 5.11
N THR A 6 0.43 4.43 3.86
CA THR A 6 1.43 4.72 2.83
C THR A 6 0.76 5.48 1.70
N THR A 7 1.36 6.58 1.28
CA THR A 7 0.84 7.40 0.18
C THR A 7 1.70 7.17 -1.06
N TYR A 8 1.03 6.94 -2.19
CA TYR A 8 1.68 6.70 -3.48
C TYR A 8 1.23 7.76 -4.47
N GLN A 9 2.19 8.34 -5.20
CA GLN A 9 1.90 9.20 -6.33
C GLN A 9 2.25 8.43 -7.59
N VAL A 10 1.28 8.22 -8.46
CA VAL A 10 1.40 7.35 -9.63
C VAL A 10 1.08 8.15 -10.88
N ASP A 11 1.85 7.98 -11.94
CA ASP A 11 1.56 8.57 -13.24
C ASP A 11 0.15 8.17 -13.68
N MET A 12 -0.60 9.11 -14.25
CA MET A 12 -1.98 8.88 -14.63
C MET A 12 -2.13 7.71 -15.61
N ASN A 13 -1.16 7.50 -16.47
CA ASN A 13 -1.20 6.39 -17.44
C ASN A 13 -1.03 5.03 -16.76
N ASP A 14 -0.40 4.99 -15.59
CA ASP A 14 -0.14 3.76 -14.84
C ASP A 14 -1.12 3.55 -13.68
N ALA A 15 -1.97 4.54 -13.39
CA ALA A 15 -2.84 4.51 -12.21
C ALA A 15 -3.75 3.29 -12.19
N ARG A 16 -4.34 2.94 -13.33
CA ARG A 16 -5.23 1.79 -13.43
C ARG A 16 -4.47 0.48 -13.14
N ASN A 17 -3.31 0.32 -13.74
CA ASN A 17 -2.48 -0.87 -13.53
C ASN A 17 -2.01 -0.96 -12.09
N PHE A 18 -1.67 0.18 -11.49
CA PHE A 18 -1.29 0.24 -10.08
C PHE A 18 -2.41 -0.26 -9.17
N VAL A 19 -3.63 0.23 -9.37
CA VAL A 19 -4.79 -0.17 -8.57
C VAL A 19 -5.05 -1.67 -8.70
N ILE A 20 -5.00 -2.19 -9.92
CA ILE A 20 -5.21 -3.62 -10.18
C ILE A 20 -4.14 -4.44 -9.47
N TRP A 21 -2.88 -4.06 -9.62
CA TRP A 21 -1.77 -4.81 -9.01
C TRP A 21 -1.87 -4.80 -7.49
N VAL A 22 -2.13 -3.64 -6.90
CA VAL A 22 -2.26 -3.54 -5.44
C VAL A 22 -3.41 -4.42 -4.95
N SER A 23 -4.56 -4.34 -5.61
CA SER A 23 -5.76 -5.07 -5.17
C SER A 23 -5.63 -6.57 -5.36
N GLU A 24 -5.00 -7.03 -6.44
CA GLU A 24 -4.97 -8.45 -6.79
C GLU A 24 -3.71 -9.17 -6.32
N CYS A 25 -2.60 -8.45 -6.15
CA CYS A 25 -1.32 -9.07 -5.81
C CYS A 25 -0.78 -8.61 -4.45
N TYR A 26 -0.67 -7.31 -4.24
CA TYR A 26 -0.01 -6.77 -3.04
C TYR A 26 -0.83 -7.01 -1.79
N ILE A 27 -2.11 -6.61 -1.80
CA ILE A 27 -2.99 -6.75 -0.64
C ILE A 27 -3.13 -8.22 -0.20
N PRO A 28 -3.44 -9.17 -1.11
CA PRO A 28 -3.53 -10.57 -0.71
C PRO A 28 -2.23 -11.12 -0.13
N GLU A 29 -1.09 -10.71 -0.66
CA GLU A 29 0.21 -11.18 -0.19
C GLU A 29 0.50 -10.68 1.22
N VAL A 30 0.18 -9.43 1.50
CA VAL A 30 0.34 -8.87 2.85
C VAL A 30 -0.63 -9.51 3.82
N GLU A 31 -1.87 -9.76 3.41
CA GLU A 31 -2.89 -10.38 4.25
C GLU A 31 -2.52 -11.79 4.70
N LYS A 32 -1.77 -12.53 3.90
CA LYS A 32 -1.31 -13.88 4.26
C LYS A 32 -0.47 -13.91 5.52
N ASN A 33 0.27 -12.83 5.78
CA ASN A 33 1.10 -12.72 6.97
C ASN A 33 0.26 -12.57 8.24
N GLY A 34 -0.89 -11.91 8.15
CA GLY A 34 -1.80 -11.71 9.28
C GLY A 34 -1.41 -10.61 10.24
N LYS A 35 -0.28 -9.95 10.05
CA LYS A 35 0.17 -8.87 10.93
C LYS A 35 -0.51 -7.53 10.61
N LEU A 36 -0.83 -7.31 9.35
CA LEU A 36 -1.59 -6.14 8.90
C LEU A 36 -2.99 -6.59 8.50
N LYS A 37 -4.01 -5.83 8.91
CA LYS A 37 -5.40 -6.21 8.76
C LYS A 37 -6.24 -5.08 8.17
N ASN A 38 -7.40 -5.42 7.66
CA ASN A 38 -8.42 -4.49 7.18
C ASN A 38 -7.85 -3.44 6.21
N PRO A 39 -7.30 -3.89 5.06
CA PRO A 39 -6.70 -2.97 4.10
C PRO A 39 -7.74 -2.04 3.49
N ARG A 40 -7.32 -0.80 3.24
CA ARG A 40 -8.15 0.18 2.55
C ARG A 40 -7.29 0.95 1.57
N LEU A 41 -7.61 0.84 0.29
CA LEU A 41 -6.98 1.64 -0.75
C LEU A 41 -7.94 2.77 -1.12
N VAL A 42 -7.51 4.02 -0.95
CA VAL A 42 -8.34 5.19 -1.23
C VAL A 42 -7.61 6.13 -2.19
N ARG A 43 -8.40 6.84 -2.99
CA ARG A 43 -7.90 7.85 -3.91
C ARG A 43 -7.99 9.22 -3.24
N ILE A 44 -6.91 9.99 -3.34
CA ILE A 44 -6.87 11.33 -2.75
C ILE A 44 -7.31 12.35 -3.80
N LEU A 45 -8.47 12.96 -3.60
CA LEU A 45 -9.08 13.86 -4.58
C LEU A 45 -8.54 15.29 -4.54
N THR A 46 -7.88 15.67 -3.45
CA THR A 46 -7.34 17.03 -3.29
C THR A 46 -5.97 17.19 -3.93
N HIS A 47 -5.45 16.13 -4.54
CA HIS A 47 -4.19 16.15 -5.27
C HIS A 47 -4.31 17.05 -6.51
N GLN A 48 -3.33 17.93 -6.72
CA GLN A 48 -3.42 18.96 -7.74
C GLN A 48 -2.58 18.74 -9.00
N ASP A 49 -1.81 17.66 -9.07
CA ASP A 49 -1.02 17.36 -10.26
C ASP A 49 -1.91 16.71 -11.32
N PRO A 50 -2.10 17.35 -12.50
CA PRO A 50 -2.99 16.79 -13.53
C PRO A 50 -2.43 15.53 -14.20
N ASP A 51 -1.13 15.29 -14.09
CA ASP A 51 -0.47 14.17 -14.76
C ASP A 51 -0.31 12.94 -13.89
N SER A 52 -0.71 13.02 -12.62
CA SER A 52 -0.58 11.90 -11.70
C SER A 52 -1.79 11.78 -10.78
N GLU A 53 -1.92 10.60 -10.16
CA GLU A 53 -2.94 10.36 -9.16
C GLU A 53 -2.28 9.93 -7.85
N CYS A 54 -2.86 10.33 -6.73
CA CYS A 54 -2.40 9.94 -5.41
C CYS A 54 -3.33 8.91 -4.81
N PHE A 55 -2.74 7.90 -4.19
CA PHE A 55 -3.47 6.86 -3.47
C PHE A 55 -2.91 6.72 -2.06
N SER A 56 -3.78 6.37 -1.13
CA SER A 56 -3.40 6.06 0.24
C SER A 56 -3.80 4.62 0.52
N LEU A 57 -2.83 3.79 0.91
CA LEU A 57 -3.11 2.42 1.35
C LEU A 57 -2.96 2.38 2.85
N GLN A 58 -4.04 2.00 3.54
CA GLN A 58 -4.12 2.00 4.99
C GLN A 58 -4.32 0.59 5.50
N TRP A 59 -3.61 0.26 6.57
CA TRP A 59 -3.72 -1.03 7.25
C TRP A 59 -3.91 -0.79 8.74
N GLU A 60 -4.67 -1.67 9.37
CA GLU A 60 -4.73 -1.72 10.84
C GLU A 60 -3.65 -2.65 11.34
N VAL A 61 -2.92 -2.22 12.35
CA VAL A 61 -1.88 -3.02 12.98
C VAL A 61 -2.02 -2.90 14.50
N GLU A 62 -1.76 -4.00 15.20
CA GLU A 62 -1.99 -4.08 16.63
C GLU A 62 -1.10 -3.10 17.41
N ASP A 63 0.20 -3.09 17.13
CA ASP A 63 1.16 -2.23 17.77
C ASP A 63 2.37 -1.96 16.87
N SER A 64 3.25 -1.07 17.33
CA SER A 64 4.44 -0.71 16.55
C SER A 64 5.45 -1.85 16.41
N ALA A 65 5.54 -2.72 17.38
CA ALA A 65 6.43 -3.88 17.31
C ALA A 65 5.99 -4.82 16.19
N THR A 66 4.69 -5.08 16.09
CA THR A 66 4.12 -5.92 15.02
C THR A 66 4.41 -5.31 13.65
N LEU A 67 4.24 -3.99 13.50
CA LEU A 67 4.55 -3.30 12.27
C LEU A 67 6.02 -3.41 11.89
N HIS A 68 6.91 -3.25 12.88
CA HIS A 68 8.34 -3.37 12.65
C HIS A 68 8.72 -4.76 12.17
N HIS A 69 8.15 -5.80 12.80
CA HIS A 69 8.38 -7.19 12.38
C HIS A 69 7.92 -7.43 10.93
N TRP A 70 6.72 -6.94 10.58
CA TRP A 70 6.23 -7.06 9.22
C TRP A 70 7.17 -6.37 8.22
N HIS A 71 7.58 -5.15 8.53
CA HIS A 71 8.46 -4.38 7.65
C HIS A 71 9.79 -5.11 7.41
N THR A 72 10.36 -5.68 8.47
CA THR A 72 11.63 -6.40 8.39
C THR A 72 11.49 -7.71 7.61
N GLU A 73 10.38 -8.43 7.80
CA GLU A 73 10.18 -9.74 7.19
C GLU A 73 9.71 -9.68 5.74
N GLN A 74 8.78 -8.77 5.42
CA GLN A 74 8.11 -8.75 4.12
C GLN A 74 8.09 -7.39 3.45
N GLY A 75 7.96 -6.31 4.22
CA GLY A 75 7.67 -5.00 3.69
C GLY A 75 8.69 -4.50 2.69
N MET A 76 9.97 -4.71 2.97
CA MET A 76 11.05 -4.24 2.08
C MET A 76 11.01 -4.95 0.72
N ALA A 77 10.84 -6.26 0.74
CA ALA A 77 10.79 -7.05 -0.49
C ALA A 77 9.56 -6.69 -1.33
N LEU A 78 8.41 -6.50 -0.69
CA LEU A 78 7.18 -6.13 -1.39
C LEU A 78 7.25 -4.71 -1.94
N ASN A 79 7.90 -3.79 -1.25
CA ASN A 79 8.11 -2.44 -1.76
C ASN A 79 8.99 -2.43 -3.00
N GLU A 80 10.03 -3.26 -3.03
CA GLU A 80 10.87 -3.39 -4.22
C GLU A 80 10.08 -3.90 -5.41
N GLU A 81 9.23 -4.90 -5.21
CA GLU A 81 8.36 -5.41 -6.27
C GLU A 81 7.40 -4.34 -6.77
N MET A 82 6.81 -3.57 -5.86
CA MET A 82 5.90 -2.49 -6.22
C MET A 82 6.59 -1.44 -7.09
N MET A 83 7.83 -1.10 -6.80
CA MET A 83 8.57 -0.10 -7.56
C MET A 83 8.95 -0.54 -8.97
N LYS A 84 8.89 -1.83 -9.25
CA LYS A 84 9.16 -2.37 -10.59
C LYS A 84 7.91 -2.40 -11.48
N VAL A 85 6.77 -2.18 -10.90
CA VAL A 85 5.48 -2.12 -11.59
C VAL A 85 5.15 -0.70 -12.08
#